data_13cd492179e45050b307c0eb6e34c5b7
#
_entry.id   13cd492179e45050b307c0eb6e34c5b7
#
_cell.length_a   1.000
_cell.length_b   1.000
_cell.length_c   1.000
_cell.angle_alpha   90.00
_cell.angle_beta   90.00
_cell.angle_gamma   90.00
#
_symmetry.space_group_name_H-M   'P 1'
#
loop_
_entity.id
_entity.type
_entity.pdbx_description
1 polymer ?
#
loop_
_entity_poly.entity_id
_entity_poly.type
_entity_poly.pdbx_seq_one_letter_code
_entity_poly.pdbx_strand_id
1 'polypeptide(L)'
;MVDIYDFYDKMDRNKIMLSFKGDITSELLTSILQIMESKLDNLQEEPKVKKKVYNVLVECLQNLYHHMDEVAFTEDSNEIVSRSAIFMIGKVENEYSIITGNYILTSNVESLKVKLDRINEMTKEELKEYYKEILNNDTFSEKGGGGLGMID
;
A
#
# COMPACT_ATOMS: atom_id res chain seq x y z
N MET A 1 -24.43 10.81 8.46
CA MET A 1 -23.35 11.63 9.03
C MET A 1 -22.37 10.71 9.72
N VAL A 2 -21.07 10.85 9.48
CA VAL A 2 -20.07 10.02 10.18
C VAL A 2 -19.97 10.49 11.63
N ASP A 3 -20.07 9.56 12.59
CA ASP A 3 -19.79 9.86 13.99
C ASP A 3 -18.26 9.99 14.16
N ILE A 4 -17.78 11.20 14.37
CA ILE A 4 -16.37 11.50 14.49
C ILE A 4 -15.74 10.85 15.74
N TYR A 5 -16.51 10.69 16.82
CA TYR A 5 -16.04 10.03 18.04
C TYR A 5 -15.85 8.53 17.82
N ASP A 6 -16.81 7.87 17.18
CA ASP A 6 -16.68 6.44 16.83
C ASP A 6 -15.48 6.22 15.86
N PHE A 7 -15.27 7.13 14.91
CA PHE A 7 -14.14 7.06 14.00
C PHE A 7 -12.81 7.24 14.74
N TYR A 8 -12.72 8.25 15.63
CA TYR A 8 -11.54 8.48 16.46
C TYR A 8 -11.23 7.27 17.34
N ASP A 9 -12.22 6.73 18.03
CA ASP A 9 -12.08 5.56 18.88
C ASP A 9 -11.62 4.32 18.11
N LYS A 10 -12.11 4.14 16.89
CA LYS A 10 -11.64 3.06 16.00
C LYS A 10 -10.17 3.22 15.62
N MET A 11 -9.75 4.43 15.27
CA MET A 11 -8.34 4.70 14.98
C MET A 11 -7.46 4.45 16.20
N ASP A 12 -7.86 4.92 17.37
CA ASP A 12 -7.09 4.77 18.61
C ASP A 12 -6.99 3.30 19.05
N ARG A 13 -8.11 2.55 19.04
CA ARG A 13 -8.14 1.12 19.39
C ARG A 13 -7.27 0.28 18.45
N ASN A 14 -7.23 0.60 17.18
CA ASN A 14 -6.41 -0.08 16.18
C ASN A 14 -5.01 0.53 16.04
N LYS A 15 -4.66 1.50 16.91
CA LYS A 15 -3.34 2.16 16.90
C LYS A 15 -2.94 2.74 15.54
N ILE A 16 -3.94 3.27 14.81
CA ILE A 16 -3.71 3.87 13.49
C ILE A 16 -3.03 5.22 13.67
N MET A 17 -1.85 5.36 13.08
CA MET A 17 -1.01 6.55 13.16
C MET A 17 -1.33 7.58 12.08
N LEU A 18 -1.71 7.09 10.90
CA LEU A 18 -2.08 7.87 9.74
C LEU A 18 -3.11 7.10 8.91
N SER A 19 -4.13 7.79 8.46
CA SER A 19 -5.13 7.26 7.51
C SER A 19 -5.40 8.33 6.46
N PHE A 20 -5.50 7.90 5.23
CA PHE A 20 -5.85 8.74 4.09
C PHE A 20 -6.85 8.00 3.19
N LYS A 21 -7.79 8.75 2.62
CA LYS A 21 -8.67 8.28 1.54
C LYS A 21 -8.84 9.41 0.53
N GLY A 22 -8.58 9.11 -0.73
CA GLY A 22 -8.71 10.08 -1.83
C GLY A 22 -7.83 9.72 -3.01
N ASP A 23 -7.65 10.67 -3.90
CA ASP A 23 -6.84 10.50 -5.10
C ASP A 23 -5.35 10.49 -4.74
N ILE A 24 -4.62 9.56 -5.33
CA ILE A 24 -3.18 9.41 -5.12
C ILE A 24 -2.43 10.22 -6.18
N THR A 25 -1.73 11.25 -5.73
CA THR A 25 -0.85 12.08 -6.56
C THR A 25 0.61 11.97 -6.10
N SER A 26 1.55 12.35 -6.95
CA SER A 26 2.98 12.35 -6.60
C SER A 26 3.31 13.28 -5.41
N GLU A 27 2.60 14.42 -5.32
CA GLU A 27 2.76 15.36 -4.23
C GLU A 27 2.25 14.76 -2.91
N LEU A 28 1.12 14.05 -2.96
CA LEU A 28 0.58 13.36 -1.80
C LEU A 28 1.54 12.26 -1.31
N LEU A 29 2.09 11.46 -2.22
CA LEU A 29 3.09 10.44 -1.88
C LEU A 29 4.26 11.04 -1.13
N THR A 30 4.83 12.11 -1.66
CA THR A 30 5.94 12.84 -1.03
C THR A 30 5.56 13.32 0.38
N SER A 31 4.36 13.87 0.52
CA SER A 31 3.85 14.38 1.80
C SER A 31 3.66 13.27 2.83
N ILE A 32 3.09 12.13 2.43
CA ILE A 32 2.91 10.96 3.31
C ILE A 32 4.27 10.45 3.79
N LEU A 33 5.25 10.31 2.89
CA LEU A 33 6.59 9.84 3.23
C LEU A 33 7.29 10.77 4.23
N GLN A 34 7.20 12.09 4.03
CA GLN A 34 7.76 13.08 4.97
C GLN A 34 7.09 13.03 6.35
N ILE A 35 5.76 12.92 6.40
CA ILE A 35 5.02 12.78 7.65
C ILE A 35 5.47 11.52 8.39
N MET A 36 5.61 10.41 7.67
CA MET A 36 5.99 9.13 8.27
C MET A 36 7.44 9.12 8.76
N GLU A 37 8.36 9.72 8.00
CA GLU A 37 9.75 9.89 8.43
C GLU A 37 9.81 10.64 9.76
N SER A 38 9.13 11.79 9.85
CA SER A 38 9.05 12.58 11.10
C SER A 38 8.41 11.79 12.25
N LYS A 39 7.36 11.01 12.00
CA LYS A 39 6.73 10.17 13.04
C LYS A 39 7.65 9.06 13.54
N LEU A 40 8.37 8.38 12.63
CA LEU A 40 9.32 7.33 13.01
C LEU A 40 10.51 7.89 13.81
N ASP A 41 10.94 9.13 13.51
CA ASP A 41 11.96 9.83 14.29
C ASP A 41 11.48 10.16 15.70
N ASN A 42 10.26 10.68 15.83
CA ASN A 42 9.66 11.00 17.13
C ASN A 42 9.42 9.76 18.01
N LEU A 43 9.20 8.60 17.41
CA LEU A 43 9.07 7.32 18.11
C LEU A 43 10.43 6.74 18.55
N GLN A 44 11.53 7.39 18.19
CA GLN A 44 12.90 6.94 18.49
C GLN A 44 13.19 5.50 18.05
N GLU A 45 12.62 5.12 16.90
CA GLU A 45 12.82 3.78 16.33
C GLU A 45 14.29 3.54 15.96
N GLU A 46 14.71 2.29 16.05
CA GLU A 46 16.03 1.89 15.57
C GLU A 46 16.19 2.17 14.07
N PRO A 47 17.37 2.63 13.61
CA PRO A 47 17.59 2.95 12.18
C PRO A 47 17.24 1.82 11.23
N LYS A 48 17.43 0.57 11.65
CA LYS A 48 17.09 -0.62 10.87
C LYS A 48 15.57 -0.77 10.67
N VAL A 49 14.80 -0.51 11.74
CA VAL A 49 13.32 -0.56 11.71
C VAL A 49 12.80 0.58 10.84
N LYS A 50 13.29 1.81 11.05
CA LYS A 50 12.92 2.97 10.23
C LYS A 50 13.10 2.68 8.75
N LYS A 51 14.28 2.19 8.36
CA LYS A 51 14.61 1.87 6.97
C LYS A 51 13.65 0.82 6.39
N LYS A 52 13.35 -0.24 7.15
CA LYS A 52 12.43 -1.30 6.70
C LYS A 52 11.02 -0.77 6.51
N VAL A 53 10.48 -0.07 7.49
CA VAL A 53 9.13 0.52 7.42
C VAL A 53 9.04 1.50 6.25
N TYR A 54 10.05 2.35 6.06
CA TYR A 54 10.09 3.33 4.98
C TYR A 54 10.12 2.66 3.60
N ASN A 55 10.91 1.61 3.41
CA ASN A 55 10.96 0.88 2.14
C ASN A 55 9.61 0.26 1.80
N VAL A 56 8.98 -0.43 2.76
CA VAL A 56 7.64 -1.02 2.55
C VAL A 56 6.59 0.06 2.24
N LEU A 57 6.67 1.21 2.92
CA LEU A 57 5.81 2.36 2.63
C LEU A 57 5.96 2.85 1.19
N VAL A 58 7.20 3.05 0.74
CA VAL A 58 7.49 3.49 -0.63
C VAL A 58 6.88 2.54 -1.64
N GLU A 59 7.11 1.23 -1.48
CA GLU A 59 6.57 0.21 -2.37
C GLU A 59 5.03 0.18 -2.38
N CYS A 60 4.40 0.20 -1.21
CA CYS A 60 2.94 0.21 -1.11
C CYS A 60 2.32 1.45 -1.78
N LEU A 61 2.91 2.63 -1.57
CA LEU A 61 2.43 3.87 -2.14
C LEU A 61 2.69 3.95 -3.66
N GLN A 62 3.84 3.46 -4.12
CA GLN A 62 4.14 3.35 -5.55
C GLN A 62 3.21 2.37 -6.25
N ASN A 63 2.90 1.23 -5.62
CA ASN A 63 1.93 0.28 -6.14
C ASN A 63 0.55 0.94 -6.31
N LEU A 64 0.08 1.72 -5.34
CA LEU A 64 -1.16 2.48 -5.48
C LEU A 64 -1.09 3.48 -6.66
N TYR A 65 0.01 4.21 -6.79
CA TYR A 65 0.17 5.23 -7.83
C TYR A 65 0.24 4.65 -9.25
N HIS A 66 0.97 3.54 -9.42
CA HIS A 66 1.25 2.98 -10.76
C HIS A 66 0.23 1.95 -11.23
N HIS A 67 -0.41 1.24 -10.31
CA HIS A 67 -1.27 0.08 -10.63
C HIS A 67 -2.76 0.29 -10.30
N MET A 68 -3.13 1.51 -9.92
CA MET A 68 -4.54 1.82 -9.70
C MET A 68 -5.26 2.00 -11.04
N ASP A 69 -6.26 1.18 -11.27
CA ASP A 69 -7.13 1.30 -12.43
C ASP A 69 -8.06 2.54 -12.29
N GLU A 70 -8.37 3.16 -13.41
CA GLU A 70 -9.46 4.13 -13.47
C GLU A 70 -10.77 3.36 -13.52
N VAL A 71 -11.56 3.46 -12.47
CA VAL A 71 -12.84 2.77 -12.38
C VAL A 71 -13.96 3.79 -12.50
N ALA A 72 -14.79 3.61 -13.52
CA ALA A 72 -15.98 4.42 -13.72
C ALA A 72 -17.14 3.86 -12.88
N PHE A 73 -17.82 4.75 -12.16
CA PHE A 73 -19.06 4.46 -11.45
C PHE A 73 -20.17 5.27 -12.09
N THR A 74 -21.35 4.69 -12.19
CA THR A 74 -22.54 5.38 -12.67
C THR A 74 -23.37 5.78 -11.45
N GLU A 75 -23.46 7.06 -11.18
CA GLU A 75 -24.32 7.62 -10.14
C GLU A 75 -25.27 8.64 -10.79
N ASP A 76 -26.57 8.43 -10.64
CA ASP A 76 -27.63 9.28 -11.22
C ASP A 76 -27.42 9.67 -12.70
N SER A 77 -27.08 8.70 -13.54
CA SER A 77 -26.82 8.86 -14.99
C SER A 77 -25.55 9.65 -15.36
N ASN A 78 -24.72 9.96 -14.39
CA ASN A 78 -23.37 10.52 -14.62
C ASN A 78 -22.31 9.44 -14.39
N GLU A 79 -21.35 9.38 -15.31
CA GLU A 79 -20.16 8.52 -15.16
C GLU A 79 -19.11 9.27 -14.33
N ILE A 80 -18.77 8.73 -13.17
CA ILE A 80 -17.73 9.26 -12.28
C ILE A 80 -16.52 8.34 -12.38
N VAL A 81 -15.42 8.86 -12.92
CA VAL A 81 -14.13 8.17 -12.92
C VAL A 81 -13.42 8.46 -11.61
N SER A 82 -13.08 7.43 -10.86
CA SER A 82 -12.37 7.57 -9.58
C SER A 82 -11.06 6.84 -9.58
N ARG A 83 -10.01 7.53 -9.13
CA ARG A 83 -8.69 6.98 -8.79
C ARG A 83 -8.46 7.02 -7.28
N SER A 84 -9.53 6.88 -6.51
CA SER A 84 -9.48 6.96 -5.06
C SER A 84 -8.95 5.68 -4.45
N ALA A 85 -8.01 5.83 -3.54
CA ALA A 85 -7.46 4.75 -2.74
C ALA A 85 -7.60 5.05 -1.25
N ILE A 86 -7.46 4.02 -0.43
CA ILE A 86 -7.28 4.13 1.01
C ILE A 86 -5.87 3.67 1.38
N PHE A 87 -5.26 4.39 2.28
CA PHE A 87 -3.99 4.07 2.89
C PHE A 87 -4.09 4.23 4.40
N MET A 88 -3.61 3.26 5.15
CA MET A 88 -3.53 3.33 6.61
C MET A 88 -2.21 2.72 7.07
N ILE A 89 -1.63 3.32 8.11
CA ILE A 89 -0.51 2.75 8.83
C ILE A 89 -0.77 2.82 10.33
N GLY A 90 -0.48 1.73 11.02
CA GLY A 90 -0.55 1.61 12.46
C GLY A 90 0.66 0.91 13.05
N LYS A 91 0.81 1.02 14.37
CA LYS A 91 1.83 0.31 15.12
C LYS A 91 1.21 -0.30 16.38
N VAL A 92 1.27 -1.63 16.49
CA VAL A 92 0.88 -2.37 17.68
C VAL A 92 2.13 -3.02 18.26
N GLU A 93 2.49 -2.65 19.47
CA GLU A 93 3.74 -3.08 20.11
C GLU A 93 4.97 -2.77 19.22
N ASN A 94 5.61 -3.80 18.67
CA ASN A 94 6.78 -3.68 17.81
C ASN A 94 6.47 -4.00 16.33
N GLU A 95 5.21 -4.15 15.98
CA GLU A 95 4.78 -4.49 14.61
C GLU A 95 4.11 -3.31 13.94
N TYR A 96 4.61 -2.97 12.74
CA TYR A 96 3.99 -2.00 11.85
C TYR A 96 3.05 -2.72 10.89
N SER A 97 1.86 -2.18 10.75
CA SER A 97 0.85 -2.65 9.78
C SER A 97 0.58 -1.55 8.77
N ILE A 98 0.78 -1.85 7.49
CA ILE A 98 0.48 -0.96 6.37
C ILE A 98 -0.65 -1.60 5.57
N ILE A 99 -1.72 -0.85 5.39
CA ILE A 99 -2.92 -1.30 4.69
C ILE A 99 -3.17 -0.35 3.53
N THR A 100 -3.27 -0.90 2.33
CA THR A 100 -3.66 -0.18 1.13
C THR A 100 -4.88 -0.83 0.50
N GLY A 101 -5.71 -0.03 -0.14
CA GLY A 101 -6.87 -0.52 -0.87
C GLY A 101 -7.29 0.45 -1.97
N ASN A 102 -7.60 -0.11 -3.12
CA ASN A 102 -8.12 0.61 -4.27
C ASN A 102 -9.08 -0.27 -5.07
N TYR A 103 -9.86 0.34 -5.92
CA TYR A 103 -10.66 -0.39 -6.89
C TYR A 103 -9.79 -0.87 -8.05
N ILE A 104 -10.09 -2.06 -8.55
CA ILE A 104 -9.51 -2.62 -9.76
C ILE A 104 -10.62 -3.11 -10.68
N LEU A 105 -10.32 -3.22 -11.97
CA LEU A 105 -11.25 -3.82 -12.92
C LEU A 105 -11.53 -5.29 -12.57
N THR A 106 -12.79 -5.70 -12.67
CA THR A 106 -13.21 -7.07 -12.33
C THR A 106 -12.42 -8.12 -13.12
N SER A 107 -12.02 -7.81 -14.36
CA SER A 107 -11.17 -8.67 -15.19
C SER A 107 -9.80 -8.96 -14.59
N ASN A 108 -9.30 -8.08 -13.70
CA ASN A 108 -7.96 -8.18 -13.10
C ASN A 108 -7.98 -8.90 -11.73
N VAL A 109 -9.17 -9.07 -11.13
CA VAL A 109 -9.31 -9.63 -9.77
C VAL A 109 -8.72 -11.03 -9.66
N GLU A 110 -9.10 -11.93 -10.58
CA GLU A 110 -8.67 -13.33 -10.49
C GLU A 110 -7.15 -13.48 -10.66
N SER A 111 -6.55 -12.73 -11.60
CA SER A 111 -5.11 -12.77 -11.83
C SER A 111 -4.32 -12.22 -10.63
N LEU A 112 -4.82 -11.16 -9.99
CA LEU A 112 -4.22 -10.59 -8.79
C LEU A 112 -4.34 -11.57 -7.61
N LYS A 113 -5.52 -12.17 -7.41
CA LYS A 113 -5.75 -13.15 -6.36
C LYS A 113 -4.78 -14.33 -6.45
N VAL A 114 -4.65 -14.92 -7.65
CA VAL A 114 -3.69 -16.04 -7.88
C VAL A 114 -2.26 -15.65 -7.52
N LYS A 115 -1.82 -14.43 -7.86
CA LYS A 115 -0.48 -13.95 -7.49
C LYS A 115 -0.32 -13.80 -5.99
N LEU A 116 -1.30 -13.21 -5.30
CA LEU A 116 -1.27 -13.00 -3.85
C LEU A 116 -1.30 -14.33 -3.10
N ASP A 117 -2.18 -15.25 -3.50
CA ASP A 117 -2.27 -16.59 -2.90
C ASP A 117 -0.93 -17.33 -3.05
N ARG A 118 -0.33 -17.29 -4.24
CA ARG A 118 0.99 -17.89 -4.50
C ARG A 118 2.08 -17.32 -3.58
N ILE A 119 2.15 -15.99 -3.43
CA ILE A 119 3.15 -15.32 -2.58
C ILE A 119 2.92 -15.68 -1.11
N ASN A 120 1.67 -15.69 -0.66
CA ASN A 120 1.32 -16.00 0.73
C ASN A 120 1.59 -17.46 1.13
N GLU A 121 1.62 -18.37 0.15
CA GLU A 121 1.93 -19.80 0.37
C GLU A 121 3.42 -20.09 0.35
N MET A 122 4.27 -19.18 -0.15
CA MET A 122 5.71 -19.36 -0.24
C MET A 122 6.39 -19.29 1.12
N THR A 123 7.36 -20.17 1.32
CA THR A 123 8.33 -20.05 2.41
C THR A 123 9.26 -18.86 2.18
N LYS A 124 9.98 -18.48 3.21
CA LYS A 124 10.96 -17.38 3.11
C LYS A 124 12.09 -17.65 2.10
N GLU A 125 12.48 -18.90 1.97
CA GLU A 125 13.48 -19.36 1.01
C GLU A 125 12.95 -19.27 -0.42
N GLU A 126 11.74 -19.75 -0.66
CA GLU A 126 11.07 -19.68 -1.98
C GLU A 126 10.81 -18.23 -2.41
N LEU A 127 10.42 -17.35 -1.49
CA LEU A 127 10.29 -15.92 -1.77
C LEU A 127 11.60 -15.28 -2.23
N LYS A 128 12.74 -15.65 -1.61
CA LYS A 128 14.05 -15.15 -2.02
C LYS A 128 14.46 -15.64 -3.41
N GLU A 129 14.14 -16.87 -3.75
CA GLU A 129 14.42 -17.43 -5.09
C GLU A 129 13.52 -16.77 -6.13
N TYR A 130 12.24 -16.62 -5.85
CA TYR A 130 11.28 -15.96 -6.71
C TYR A 130 11.67 -14.50 -6.96
N TYR A 131 12.12 -13.78 -5.93
CA TYR A 131 12.65 -12.42 -6.07
C TYR A 131 13.84 -12.36 -7.04
N LYS A 132 14.80 -13.29 -6.93
CA LYS A 132 15.95 -13.37 -7.83
C LYS A 132 15.53 -13.71 -9.27
N GLU A 133 14.56 -14.59 -9.44
CA GLU A 133 14.02 -14.96 -10.75
C GLU A 133 13.40 -13.73 -11.45
N ILE A 134 12.58 -12.95 -10.75
CA ILE A 134 11.99 -11.72 -11.30
C ILE A 134 13.08 -10.72 -11.69
N LEU A 135 14.10 -10.51 -10.84
CA LEU A 135 15.21 -9.61 -11.14
C LEU A 135 16.03 -10.03 -12.37
N ASN A 136 16.22 -11.34 -12.58
CA ASN A 136 17.02 -11.86 -13.68
C ASN A 136 16.25 -11.90 -15.01
N ASN A 137 14.93 -11.94 -14.98
CA ASN A 137 14.11 -12.08 -16.20
C ASN A 137 13.88 -10.77 -16.95
N ASP A 138 14.53 -9.65 -16.57
CA ASP A 138 14.44 -8.32 -17.22
C ASP A 138 13.01 -7.84 -17.54
N THR A 139 11.99 -8.47 -16.94
CA THR A 139 10.62 -8.04 -17.08
C THR A 139 10.33 -6.87 -16.14
N PHE A 140 11.10 -5.79 -16.29
CA PHE A 140 10.65 -4.49 -15.80
C PHE A 140 9.38 -4.15 -16.58
N SER A 141 8.24 -4.15 -15.90
CA SER A 141 7.03 -3.64 -16.52
C SER A 141 7.29 -2.20 -16.97
N GLU A 142 6.80 -1.81 -18.15
CA GLU A 142 6.89 -0.44 -18.68
C GLU A 142 6.40 0.63 -17.68
N LYS A 143 5.73 0.24 -16.60
CA LYS A 143 5.18 1.10 -15.54
C LYS A 143 6.09 1.25 -14.30
N GLY A 144 7.32 0.72 -14.32
CA GLY A 144 8.31 0.90 -13.26
C GLY A 144 7.95 0.12 -11.96
N GLY A 145 8.75 -0.85 -11.64
CA GLY A 145 8.58 -1.71 -10.47
C GLY A 145 8.17 -3.12 -10.90
N GLY A 146 9.08 -4.08 -10.90
CA GLY A 146 8.87 -5.46 -11.34
C GLY A 146 7.95 -6.31 -10.46
N GLY A 147 7.01 -5.71 -9.73
CA GLY A 147 6.12 -6.42 -8.80
C GLY A 147 6.85 -6.93 -7.55
N LEU A 148 8.05 -6.42 -7.30
CA LEU A 148 8.91 -6.84 -6.18
C LEU A 148 8.37 -6.37 -4.82
N GLY A 149 7.63 -5.27 -4.79
CA GLY A 149 7.06 -4.72 -3.57
C GLY A 149 6.04 -5.61 -2.86
N MET A 150 5.56 -6.68 -3.51
CA MET A 150 4.71 -7.69 -2.88
C MET A 150 5.51 -8.80 -2.19
N ILE A 151 6.85 -8.80 -2.33
CA ILE A 151 7.73 -9.87 -1.84
C ILE A 151 8.57 -9.39 -0.64
N ASP A 152 8.74 -8.06 -0.48
CA ASP A 152 9.44 -7.46 0.66
C ASP A 152 8.58 -7.45 1.91
#